data_44f94d852f8fc2818a127e9896821582
#
_entry.id   44f94d852f8fc2818a127e9896821582
#
_cell.length_a   1.000
_cell.length_b   1.000
_cell.length_c   1.000
_cell.angle_alpha   90.00
_cell.angle_beta   90.00
_cell.angle_gamma   90.00
#
_symmetry.space_group_name_H-M   'P 1'
#
loop_
_entity.id
_entity.type
_entity.pdbx_description
1 polymer ?
#
loop_
_entity_poly.entity_id
_entity_poly.type
_entity_poly.pdbx_seq_one_letter_code
_entity_poly.pdbx_strand_id
1 'polypeptide(L)'
;MANLGENLTAQMQELVEKGVALAIHAKNPQTFPLHLLWALVADSGSLLNQVFNKMNVSKDAVELEVKSKATQLPTSSNVSKENVQISKELINSLESAKALMVSLGDSYIAVDTWIISALELPEIKQILGKFTDVLEIRKNLESIRAGRKIDSQTSDETLDSLEKYGIDLTAKALNKELDPVIGRDEEITRMMQILIRKSKNNPILLGEPGVGKTAIVEGLAQKIVAKDVPTSLANKRVVALDMSALIAGAKYRGEFEDRLKAVINEVKSAGNIILFIDEIHTIVGAGAS
;
A
#
# COMPACT_ATOMS: atom_id res chain seq x y z
N MET A 1 9.78 19.99 -23.05
CA MET A 1 9.17 19.01 -22.13
C MET A 1 7.83 19.58 -21.68
N ALA A 2 6.79 19.35 -22.48
CA ALA A 2 5.47 19.89 -22.17
C ALA A 2 4.82 19.07 -21.07
N ASN A 3 4.42 19.72 -19.97
CA ASN A 3 3.36 19.38 -18.99
C ASN A 3 3.12 17.90 -18.54
N LEU A 4 4.06 16.98 -18.69
CA LEU A 4 3.90 15.60 -18.14
C LEU A 4 4.03 15.58 -16.60
N GLY A 5 4.68 16.58 -16.00
CA GLY A 5 4.91 16.63 -14.54
C GLY A 5 3.76 17.22 -13.72
N GLU A 6 2.82 17.93 -14.33
CA GLU A 6 1.80 18.67 -13.57
C GLU A 6 0.68 17.79 -13.00
N ASN A 7 0.48 16.58 -13.55
CA ASN A 7 -0.61 15.68 -13.14
C ASN A 7 -0.11 14.31 -12.63
N LEU A 8 1.10 14.23 -12.08
CA LEU A 8 1.61 13.02 -11.46
C LEU A 8 1.49 13.12 -9.93
N THR A 9 1.16 12.02 -9.27
CA THR A 9 1.30 11.94 -7.82
C THR A 9 2.77 11.99 -7.42
N ALA A 10 3.07 12.28 -6.17
CA ALA A 10 4.43 12.32 -5.64
C ALA A 10 5.15 10.96 -5.83
N GLN A 11 4.46 9.85 -5.58
CA GLN A 11 5.01 8.51 -5.79
C GLN A 11 5.24 8.20 -7.28
N MET A 12 4.37 8.66 -8.16
CA MET A 12 4.57 8.47 -9.60
C MET A 12 5.76 9.30 -10.11
N GLN A 13 5.97 10.51 -9.59
CA GLN A 13 7.16 11.32 -9.88
C GLN A 13 8.43 10.61 -9.42
N GLU A 14 8.43 10.11 -8.19
CA GLU A 14 9.55 9.33 -7.63
C GLU A 14 9.83 8.07 -8.48
N LEU A 15 8.78 7.37 -8.93
CA LEU A 15 8.93 6.21 -9.80
C LEU A 15 9.61 6.57 -11.12
N VAL A 16 9.23 7.67 -11.75
CA VAL A 16 9.87 8.17 -12.97
C VAL A 16 11.34 8.50 -12.72
N GLU A 17 11.65 9.17 -11.60
CA GLU A 17 13.04 9.50 -11.22
C GLU A 17 13.88 8.24 -10.98
N LYS A 18 13.34 7.24 -10.29
CA LYS A 18 13.99 5.93 -10.13
C LYS A 18 14.23 5.24 -11.47
N GLY A 19 13.26 5.30 -12.39
CA GLY A 19 13.40 4.78 -13.75
C GLY A 19 14.51 5.47 -14.53
N VAL A 20 14.61 6.80 -14.44
CA VAL A 20 15.70 7.58 -15.04
C VAL A 20 17.06 7.16 -14.47
N ALA A 21 17.16 7.01 -13.15
CA ALA A 21 18.40 6.57 -12.50
C ALA A 21 18.83 5.17 -12.96
N LEU A 22 17.88 4.24 -13.13
CA LEU A 22 18.15 2.90 -13.67
C LEU A 22 18.60 2.93 -15.12
N ALA A 23 17.98 3.78 -15.97
CA ALA A 23 18.42 3.96 -17.35
C ALA A 23 19.88 4.47 -17.43
N ILE A 24 20.25 5.45 -16.60
CA ILE A 24 21.62 5.96 -16.51
C ILE A 24 22.57 4.85 -16.05
N HIS A 25 22.22 4.10 -15.01
CA HIS A 25 23.02 2.99 -14.48
C HIS A 25 23.25 1.90 -15.55
N ALA A 26 22.21 1.59 -16.32
CA ALA A 26 22.27 0.63 -17.43
C ALA A 26 22.91 1.20 -18.71
N LYS A 27 23.35 2.48 -18.69
CA LYS A 27 23.90 3.21 -19.86
C LYS A 27 22.91 3.28 -21.04
N ASN A 28 21.62 3.32 -20.78
CA ASN A 28 20.60 3.50 -21.80
C ASN A 28 20.36 5.00 -22.04
N PRO A 29 20.47 5.51 -23.28
CA PRO A 29 20.30 6.93 -23.59
C PRO A 29 18.84 7.40 -23.45
N GLN A 30 17.91 6.47 -23.29
CA GLN A 30 16.49 6.75 -23.08
C GLN A 30 15.93 5.96 -21.91
N THR A 31 14.98 6.54 -21.20
CA THR A 31 14.18 5.86 -20.17
C THR A 31 12.94 5.25 -20.81
N PHE A 32 12.82 3.94 -20.72
CA PHE A 32 11.70 3.14 -21.25
C PHE A 32 10.73 2.75 -20.13
N PRO A 33 9.47 2.33 -20.45
CA PRO A 33 8.55 1.76 -19.47
C PRO A 33 9.15 0.61 -18.66
N LEU A 34 10.06 -0.14 -19.27
CA LEU A 34 10.78 -1.24 -18.65
C LEU A 34 11.62 -0.80 -17.43
N HIS A 35 12.17 0.42 -17.44
CA HIS A 35 12.92 0.96 -16.29
C HIS A 35 12.00 1.27 -15.11
N LEU A 36 10.78 1.73 -15.38
CA LEU A 36 9.77 1.96 -14.34
C LEU A 36 9.30 0.63 -13.76
N LEU A 37 9.06 -0.38 -14.62
CA LEU A 37 8.75 -1.73 -14.17
C LEU A 37 9.88 -2.30 -13.30
N TRP A 38 11.14 -2.10 -13.71
CA TRP A 38 12.30 -2.52 -12.92
C TRP A 38 12.32 -1.83 -11.55
N ALA A 39 12.12 -0.52 -11.50
CA ALA A 39 12.06 0.23 -10.24
C ALA A 39 10.97 -0.31 -9.30
N LEU A 40 9.78 -0.63 -9.83
CA LEU A 40 8.69 -1.21 -9.05
C LEU A 40 9.02 -2.59 -8.51
N VAL A 41 9.57 -3.47 -9.35
CA VAL A 41 9.91 -4.83 -8.93
C VAL A 41 11.07 -4.85 -7.94
N ALA A 42 12.07 -3.97 -8.10
CA ALA A 42 13.19 -3.84 -7.18
C ALA A 42 12.78 -3.35 -5.78
N ASP A 43 11.77 -2.51 -5.69
CA ASP A 43 11.25 -1.97 -4.43
C ASP A 43 10.29 -2.95 -3.76
N SER A 44 10.75 -3.61 -2.69
CA SER A 44 9.95 -4.62 -1.97
C SER A 44 8.65 -4.08 -1.37
N GLY A 45 8.57 -2.77 -1.10
CA GLY A 45 7.38 -2.09 -0.60
C GLY A 45 6.45 -1.59 -1.70
N SER A 46 6.77 -1.81 -2.98
CA SER A 46 5.95 -1.30 -4.08
C SER A 46 4.59 -1.98 -4.14
N LEU A 47 3.59 -1.25 -4.66
CA LEU A 47 2.24 -1.76 -4.90
C LEU A 47 2.24 -3.03 -5.78
N LEU A 48 3.12 -3.10 -6.77
CA LEU A 48 3.22 -4.28 -7.64
C LEU A 48 3.71 -5.51 -6.88
N ASN A 49 4.70 -5.36 -5.99
CA ASN A 49 5.20 -6.46 -5.17
C ASN A 49 4.18 -6.95 -4.13
N GLN A 50 3.33 -6.08 -3.63
CA GLN A 50 2.20 -6.49 -2.77
C GLN A 50 1.21 -7.37 -3.56
N VAL A 51 0.89 -6.99 -4.80
CA VAL A 51 0.07 -7.83 -5.70
C VAL A 51 0.76 -9.16 -5.96
N PHE A 52 2.06 -9.18 -6.23
CA PHE A 52 2.84 -10.41 -6.43
C PHE A 52 2.80 -11.33 -5.21
N ASN A 53 2.95 -10.78 -4.01
CA ASN A 53 2.85 -11.54 -2.76
C ASN A 53 1.48 -12.20 -2.61
N LYS A 54 0.37 -11.48 -2.88
CA LYS A 54 -0.99 -12.04 -2.87
C LYS A 54 -1.18 -13.18 -3.88
N MET A 55 -0.49 -13.10 -5.01
CA MET A 55 -0.59 -14.07 -6.10
C MET A 55 0.47 -15.17 -6.02
N ASN A 56 1.31 -15.19 -4.97
CA ASN A 56 2.45 -16.09 -4.83
C ASN A 56 3.42 -16.05 -6.03
N VAL A 57 3.61 -14.87 -6.64
CA VAL A 57 4.57 -14.64 -7.71
C VAL A 57 5.92 -14.30 -7.12
N SER A 58 6.96 -14.97 -7.57
CA SER A 58 8.34 -14.70 -7.12
C SER A 58 8.83 -13.36 -7.68
N LYS A 59 8.99 -12.37 -6.81
CA LYS A 59 9.60 -11.08 -7.12
C LYS A 59 10.96 -11.24 -7.80
N ASP A 60 11.83 -12.09 -7.23
CA ASP A 60 13.22 -12.25 -7.72
C ASP A 60 13.26 -12.83 -9.13
N ALA A 61 12.34 -13.73 -9.46
CA ALA A 61 12.23 -14.30 -10.81
C ALA A 61 11.77 -13.23 -11.82
N VAL A 62 10.80 -12.39 -11.46
CA VAL A 62 10.34 -11.27 -12.29
C VAL A 62 11.46 -10.24 -12.46
N GLU A 63 12.16 -9.89 -11.39
CA GLU A 63 13.26 -8.92 -11.43
C GLU A 63 14.40 -9.38 -12.35
N LEU A 64 14.75 -10.66 -12.29
CA LEU A 64 15.77 -11.25 -13.17
C LEU A 64 15.38 -11.13 -14.64
N GLU A 65 14.13 -11.44 -14.98
CA GLU A 65 13.61 -11.33 -16.36
C GLU A 65 13.61 -9.87 -16.83
N VAL A 66 13.14 -8.94 -16.00
CA VAL A 66 13.13 -7.50 -16.31
C VAL A 66 14.56 -7.00 -16.56
N LYS A 67 15.51 -7.33 -15.69
CA LYS A 67 16.94 -7.00 -15.87
C LYS A 67 17.51 -7.57 -17.15
N SER A 68 17.22 -8.85 -17.45
CA SER A 68 17.65 -9.49 -18.69
C SER A 68 17.14 -8.75 -19.93
N LYS A 69 15.90 -8.27 -19.91
CA LYS A 69 15.34 -7.47 -20.99
C LYS A 69 15.96 -6.07 -21.06
N ALA A 70 16.20 -5.44 -19.93
CA ALA A 70 16.83 -4.12 -19.88
C ALA A 70 18.25 -4.13 -20.47
N THR A 71 19.01 -5.24 -20.34
CA THR A 71 20.33 -5.38 -20.97
C THR A 71 20.30 -5.45 -22.50
N GLN A 72 19.13 -5.72 -23.09
CA GLN A 72 18.94 -5.76 -24.55
C GLN A 72 18.60 -4.40 -25.15
N LEU A 73 18.33 -3.39 -24.31
CA LEU A 73 18.05 -2.03 -24.75
C LEU A 73 19.33 -1.36 -25.30
N PRO A 74 19.19 -0.39 -26.24
CA PRO A 74 20.33 0.34 -26.78
C PRO A 74 21.16 0.99 -25.67
N THR A 75 22.48 0.90 -25.77
CA THR A 75 23.42 1.51 -24.81
C THR A 75 24.27 2.59 -25.45
N SER A 76 24.76 3.53 -24.66
CA SER A 76 25.70 4.58 -25.08
C SER A 76 26.75 4.80 -24.01
N SER A 77 27.97 5.15 -24.42
CA SER A 77 29.08 5.39 -23.50
C SER A 77 28.96 6.69 -22.70
N ASN A 78 28.13 7.63 -23.15
CA ASN A 78 27.99 8.95 -22.52
C ASN A 78 26.54 9.21 -22.13
N VAL A 79 26.05 8.50 -21.09
CA VAL A 79 24.70 8.69 -20.54
C VAL A 79 24.83 9.34 -19.16
N SER A 80 24.16 10.49 -18.99
CA SER A 80 24.11 11.24 -17.73
C SER A 80 22.70 11.78 -17.49
N LYS A 81 22.46 12.33 -16.31
CA LYS A 81 21.16 12.96 -15.95
C LYS A 81 20.80 14.12 -16.89
N GLU A 82 21.79 14.77 -17.49
CA GLU A 82 21.60 15.93 -18.36
C GLU A 82 21.18 15.56 -19.79
N ASN A 83 21.54 14.35 -20.25
CA ASN A 83 21.32 13.94 -21.64
C ASN A 83 20.43 12.72 -21.83
N VAL A 84 20.06 12.02 -20.75
CA VAL A 84 19.08 10.93 -20.83
C VAL A 84 17.71 11.49 -21.22
N GLN A 85 17.07 10.85 -22.18
CA GLN A 85 15.76 11.29 -22.69
C GLN A 85 14.66 10.33 -22.23
N ILE A 86 13.43 10.81 -22.21
CA ILE A 86 12.26 9.95 -22.04
C ILE A 86 11.92 9.34 -23.42
N SER A 87 11.78 8.05 -23.49
CA SER A 87 11.43 7.35 -24.74
C SER A 87 9.99 7.67 -25.17
N LYS A 88 9.73 7.53 -26.46
CA LYS A 88 8.39 7.73 -27.00
C LYS A 88 7.38 6.73 -26.42
N GLU A 89 7.83 5.51 -26.18
CA GLU A 89 7.02 4.44 -25.57
C GLU A 89 6.62 4.81 -24.13
N LEU A 90 7.53 5.42 -23.36
CA LEU A 90 7.21 5.87 -22.01
C LEU A 90 6.24 7.06 -22.04
N ILE A 91 6.43 8.01 -22.95
CA ILE A 91 5.48 9.12 -23.14
C ILE A 91 4.10 8.58 -23.47
N ASN A 92 3.99 7.67 -24.44
CA ASN A 92 2.71 7.07 -24.83
C ASN A 92 2.06 6.31 -23.67
N SER A 93 2.84 5.61 -22.84
CA SER A 93 2.30 4.90 -21.66
C SER A 93 1.74 5.85 -20.62
N LEU A 94 2.38 7.02 -20.42
CA LEU A 94 1.88 8.07 -19.52
C LEU A 94 0.62 8.75 -20.09
N GLU A 95 0.53 8.93 -21.41
CA GLU A 95 -0.67 9.44 -22.06
C GLU A 95 -1.84 8.45 -21.91
N SER A 96 -1.58 7.15 -22.06
CA SER A 96 -2.59 6.11 -21.82
C SER A 96 -3.04 6.09 -20.36
N ALA A 97 -2.11 6.24 -19.41
CA ALA A 97 -2.41 6.37 -17.99
C ALA A 97 -3.25 7.64 -17.72
N LYS A 98 -2.98 8.75 -18.42
CA LYS A 98 -3.77 9.97 -18.30
C LYS A 98 -5.20 9.78 -18.80
N ALA A 99 -5.40 9.06 -19.90
CA ALA A 99 -6.74 8.72 -20.38
C ALA A 99 -7.51 7.85 -19.38
N LEU A 100 -6.84 6.88 -18.76
CA LEU A 100 -7.41 6.04 -17.70
C LEU A 100 -7.73 6.88 -16.45
N MET A 101 -6.83 7.76 -16.01
CA MET A 101 -7.04 8.72 -14.93
C MET A 101 -8.34 9.51 -15.10
N VAL A 102 -8.55 10.08 -16.28
CA VAL A 102 -9.77 10.84 -16.60
C VAL A 102 -11.02 9.95 -16.52
N SER A 103 -10.95 8.71 -17.03
CA SER A 103 -12.09 7.78 -16.99
C SER A 103 -12.46 7.34 -15.57
N LEU A 104 -11.50 7.33 -14.66
CA LEU A 104 -11.69 7.03 -13.24
C LEU A 104 -12.16 8.25 -12.42
N GLY A 105 -12.13 9.44 -13.02
CA GLY A 105 -12.50 10.70 -12.37
C GLY A 105 -11.44 11.20 -11.40
N ASP A 106 -10.17 10.84 -11.65
CA ASP A 106 -9.02 11.26 -10.86
C ASP A 106 -8.46 12.59 -11.38
N SER A 107 -7.72 13.29 -10.54
CA SER A 107 -7.01 14.54 -10.87
C SER A 107 -5.53 14.30 -11.18
N TYR A 108 -4.96 13.16 -10.73
CA TYR A 108 -3.55 12.82 -10.87
C TYR A 108 -3.35 11.40 -11.37
N ILE A 109 -2.30 11.20 -12.16
CA ILE A 109 -1.82 9.87 -12.56
C ILE A 109 -1.08 9.25 -11.38
N ALA A 110 -1.62 8.18 -10.88
CA ALA A 110 -1.09 7.41 -9.76
C ALA A 110 -0.27 6.21 -10.26
N VAL A 111 0.50 5.59 -9.37
CA VAL A 111 1.33 4.41 -9.71
C VAL A 111 0.45 3.25 -10.19
N ASP A 112 -0.67 2.98 -9.52
CA ASP A 112 -1.64 1.94 -9.93
C ASP A 112 -2.21 2.20 -11.33
N THR A 113 -2.57 3.45 -11.61
CA THR A 113 -3.10 3.89 -12.90
C THR A 113 -2.09 3.67 -14.02
N TRP A 114 -0.81 4.00 -13.75
CA TRP A 114 0.26 3.74 -14.70
C TRP A 114 0.51 2.24 -14.88
N ILE A 115 0.56 1.44 -13.81
CA ILE A 115 0.74 -0.02 -13.91
C ILE A 115 -0.37 -0.62 -14.78
N ILE A 116 -1.64 -0.32 -14.50
CA ILE A 116 -2.78 -0.84 -15.28
C ILE A 116 -2.63 -0.50 -16.77
N SER A 117 -2.22 0.72 -17.11
CA SER A 117 -1.97 1.12 -18.50
C SER A 117 -0.77 0.40 -19.10
N ALA A 118 0.29 0.20 -18.32
CA ALA A 118 1.51 -0.47 -18.76
C ALA A 118 1.32 -1.98 -19.01
N LEU A 119 0.34 -2.62 -18.35
CA LEU A 119 -0.02 -4.02 -18.61
C LEU A 119 -0.51 -4.26 -20.06
N GLU A 120 -0.92 -3.22 -20.77
CA GLU A 120 -1.32 -3.31 -22.18
C GLU A 120 -0.11 -3.20 -23.14
N LEU A 121 1.06 -2.78 -22.66
CA LEU A 121 2.27 -2.73 -23.47
C LEU A 121 2.75 -4.16 -23.79
N PRO A 122 2.99 -4.50 -25.08
CA PRO A 122 3.33 -5.85 -25.48
C PRO A 122 4.53 -6.44 -24.74
N GLU A 123 5.56 -5.62 -24.48
CA GLU A 123 6.78 -6.04 -23.79
C GLU A 123 6.49 -6.37 -22.32
N ILE A 124 5.80 -5.49 -21.58
CA ILE A 124 5.44 -5.70 -20.18
C ILE A 124 4.51 -6.89 -20.04
N LYS A 125 3.50 -6.98 -20.92
CA LYS A 125 2.57 -8.11 -20.97
C LYS A 125 3.28 -9.43 -21.21
N GLN A 126 4.27 -9.45 -22.09
CA GLN A 126 5.07 -10.66 -22.37
C GLN A 126 5.93 -11.05 -21.17
N ILE A 127 6.55 -10.10 -20.49
CA ILE A 127 7.39 -10.36 -19.31
C ILE A 127 6.54 -10.93 -18.17
N LEU A 128 5.51 -10.20 -17.76
CA LEU A 128 4.67 -10.56 -16.61
C LEU A 128 3.83 -11.83 -16.90
N GLY A 129 3.40 -12.00 -18.14
CA GLY A 129 2.64 -13.18 -18.58
C GLY A 129 3.39 -14.51 -18.49
N LYS A 130 4.72 -14.49 -18.29
CA LYS A 130 5.50 -15.69 -17.99
C LYS A 130 5.29 -16.23 -16.57
N PHE A 131 4.88 -15.36 -15.65
CA PHE A 131 4.82 -15.65 -14.22
C PHE A 131 3.38 -15.73 -13.70
N THR A 132 2.45 -15.01 -14.35
CA THR A 132 1.05 -14.96 -13.91
C THR A 132 0.14 -14.42 -15.01
N ASP A 133 -1.18 -14.57 -14.81
CA ASP A 133 -2.16 -13.91 -15.67
C ASP A 133 -2.18 -12.39 -15.40
N VAL A 134 -1.89 -11.62 -16.43
CA VAL A 134 -1.87 -10.16 -16.39
C VAL A 134 -3.24 -9.57 -15.98
N LEU A 135 -4.34 -10.25 -16.32
CA LEU A 135 -5.68 -9.84 -15.92
C LEU A 135 -5.90 -9.96 -14.40
N GLU A 136 -5.26 -10.94 -13.76
CA GLU A 136 -5.33 -11.08 -12.30
C GLU A 136 -4.52 -9.98 -11.59
N ILE A 137 -3.38 -9.54 -12.16
CA ILE A 137 -2.66 -8.35 -11.65
C ILE A 137 -3.59 -7.15 -11.67
N ARG A 138 -4.26 -6.89 -12.79
CA ARG A 138 -5.21 -5.78 -12.94
C ARG A 138 -6.33 -5.84 -11.92
N LYS A 139 -6.98 -6.98 -11.75
CA LYS A 139 -8.08 -7.17 -10.78
C LYS A 139 -7.61 -6.90 -9.35
N ASN A 140 -6.41 -7.35 -8.97
CA ASN A 140 -5.87 -7.09 -7.65
C ASN A 140 -5.59 -5.60 -7.43
N LEU A 141 -5.04 -4.88 -8.41
CA LEU A 141 -4.85 -3.43 -8.35
C LEU A 141 -6.17 -2.69 -8.21
N GLU A 142 -7.17 -3.04 -9.01
CA GLU A 142 -8.52 -2.48 -8.93
C GLU A 142 -9.18 -2.75 -7.57
N SER A 143 -8.95 -3.93 -6.99
CA SER A 143 -9.42 -4.30 -5.65
C SER A 143 -8.73 -3.49 -4.54
N ILE A 144 -7.42 -3.26 -4.63
CA ILE A 144 -6.68 -2.42 -3.69
C ILE A 144 -7.19 -0.99 -3.76
N ARG A 145 -7.44 -0.49 -4.97
CA ARG A 145 -7.99 0.83 -5.18
C ARG A 145 -9.40 1.00 -4.59
N ALA A 146 -10.23 -0.06 -4.61
CA ALA A 146 -11.59 -0.10 -4.02
C ALA A 146 -12.46 1.13 -4.33
N GLY A 147 -12.35 1.69 -5.54
CA GLY A 147 -13.13 2.87 -5.99
C GLY A 147 -12.68 4.20 -5.40
N ARG A 148 -11.54 4.26 -4.71
CA ARG A 148 -10.97 5.52 -4.21
C ARG A 148 -10.55 6.42 -5.38
N LYS A 149 -10.77 7.72 -5.24
CA LYS A 149 -10.32 8.75 -6.19
C LYS A 149 -8.96 9.29 -5.80
N ILE A 150 -8.15 9.60 -6.78
CA ILE A 150 -6.84 10.24 -6.64
C ILE A 150 -7.01 11.72 -6.94
N ASP A 151 -7.30 12.52 -5.93
CA ASP A 151 -7.63 13.94 -6.01
C ASP A 151 -6.52 14.87 -5.48
N SER A 152 -5.46 14.32 -4.92
CA SER A 152 -4.27 15.05 -4.47
C SER A 152 -2.97 14.35 -4.90
N GLN A 153 -1.85 15.10 -4.89
CA GLN A 153 -0.54 14.56 -5.23
C GLN A 153 -0.04 13.47 -4.27
N THR A 154 -0.56 13.44 -3.04
CA THR A 154 -0.19 12.48 -2.00
C THR A 154 -1.19 11.33 -1.87
N SER A 155 -2.22 11.26 -2.74
CA SER A 155 -3.27 10.23 -2.65
C SER A 155 -2.74 8.81 -2.84
N ASP A 156 -1.65 8.62 -3.57
CA ASP A 156 -0.99 7.31 -3.73
C ASP A 156 -0.43 6.75 -2.43
N GLU A 157 0.10 7.63 -1.56
CA GLU A 157 0.66 7.24 -0.28
C GLU A 157 -0.39 6.59 0.63
N THR A 158 -1.66 6.76 0.27
CA THR A 158 -2.80 6.31 1.04
C THR A 158 -3.40 4.99 0.55
N LEU A 159 -2.93 4.44 -0.57
CA LEU A 159 -3.51 3.22 -1.17
C LEU A 159 -3.26 1.97 -0.34
N ASP A 160 -2.22 1.94 0.49
CA ASP A 160 -1.82 0.80 1.31
C ASP A 160 -1.56 1.18 2.77
N SER A 161 -2.25 2.21 3.23
CA SER A 161 -1.98 2.77 4.55
C SER A 161 -2.18 1.77 5.67
N LEU A 162 -3.16 0.86 5.52
CA LEU A 162 -3.44 -0.15 6.53
C LEU A 162 -2.35 -1.23 6.59
N GLU A 163 -1.78 -1.63 5.47
CA GLU A 163 -0.68 -2.59 5.42
C GLU A 163 0.64 -1.96 5.88
N LYS A 164 0.84 -0.68 5.55
CA LYS A 164 2.05 0.08 5.89
C LYS A 164 2.09 0.52 7.35
N TYR A 165 0.94 0.88 7.93
CA TYR A 165 0.83 1.45 9.27
C TYR A 165 0.00 0.59 10.23
N GLY A 166 -0.45 -0.58 9.81
CA GLY A 166 -1.26 -1.49 10.62
C GLY A 166 -0.55 -2.81 10.86
N ILE A 167 -0.72 -3.35 12.05
CA ILE A 167 -0.29 -4.70 12.43
C ILE A 167 -1.53 -5.57 12.54
N ASP A 168 -1.70 -6.55 11.65
CA ASP A 168 -2.85 -7.47 11.68
C ASP A 168 -2.69 -8.49 12.80
N LEU A 169 -3.36 -8.25 13.92
CA LEU A 169 -3.35 -9.14 15.08
C LEU A 169 -4.10 -10.44 14.81
N THR A 170 -5.11 -10.43 13.93
CA THR A 170 -5.85 -11.64 13.54
C THR A 170 -4.97 -12.56 12.71
N ALA A 171 -4.17 -12.01 11.78
CA ALA A 171 -3.18 -12.79 11.03
C ALA A 171 -2.10 -13.37 11.95
N LYS A 172 -1.57 -12.56 12.90
CA LYS A 172 -0.62 -13.04 13.91
C LYS A 172 -1.20 -14.18 14.77
N ALA A 173 -2.46 -14.03 15.20
CA ALA A 173 -3.16 -15.10 15.95
C ALA A 173 -3.29 -16.39 15.14
N LEU A 174 -3.63 -16.28 13.85
CA LEU A 174 -3.73 -17.42 12.93
C LEU A 174 -2.39 -18.15 12.77
N ASN A 175 -1.30 -17.38 12.69
CA ASN A 175 0.06 -17.89 12.57
C ASN A 175 0.66 -18.36 13.90
N LYS A 176 -0.08 -18.23 15.03
CA LYS A 176 0.39 -18.54 16.38
C LYS A 176 1.60 -17.72 16.83
N GLU A 177 1.66 -16.47 16.38
CA GLU A 177 2.72 -15.50 16.73
C GLU A 177 2.38 -14.68 17.98
N LEU A 178 1.16 -14.83 18.52
CA LEU A 178 0.73 -14.15 19.75
C LEU A 178 0.84 -15.08 20.95
N ASP A 179 1.29 -14.52 22.07
CA ASP A 179 1.29 -15.22 23.34
C ASP A 179 -0.13 -15.52 23.85
N PRO A 180 -0.38 -16.65 24.52
CA PRO A 180 -1.69 -16.96 25.07
C PRO A 180 -2.08 -15.96 26.15
N VAL A 181 -3.29 -15.41 26.03
CA VAL A 181 -3.83 -14.43 27.00
C VAL A 181 -4.56 -15.18 28.11
N ILE A 182 -4.12 -14.98 29.34
CA ILE A 182 -4.66 -15.66 30.52
C ILE A 182 -5.28 -14.65 31.48
N GLY A 183 -6.48 -14.98 32.01
CA GLY A 183 -7.12 -14.20 33.09
C GLY A 183 -7.71 -12.86 32.63
N ARG A 184 -8.08 -12.72 31.36
CA ARG A 184 -8.68 -11.51 30.76
C ARG A 184 -10.04 -11.77 30.10
N ASP A 185 -10.68 -12.89 30.41
CA ASP A 185 -11.91 -13.30 29.76
C ASP A 185 -13.08 -12.33 30.01
N GLU A 186 -13.17 -11.71 31.19
CA GLU A 186 -14.21 -10.76 31.52
C GLU A 186 -14.08 -9.47 30.71
N GLU A 187 -12.86 -8.91 30.61
CA GLU A 187 -12.58 -7.71 29.85
C GLU A 187 -12.81 -7.92 28.34
N ILE A 188 -12.34 -9.07 27.83
CA ILE A 188 -12.56 -9.44 26.40
C ILE A 188 -14.05 -9.60 26.12
N THR A 189 -14.80 -10.29 26.99
CA THR A 189 -16.25 -10.43 26.87
C THR A 189 -16.95 -9.08 26.90
N ARG A 190 -16.56 -8.21 27.81
CA ARG A 190 -17.10 -6.85 27.90
C ARG A 190 -16.82 -6.04 26.64
N MET A 191 -15.61 -6.13 26.10
CA MET A 191 -15.24 -5.47 24.84
C MET A 191 -16.10 -5.97 23.67
N MET A 192 -16.29 -7.30 23.54
CA MET A 192 -17.17 -7.89 22.52
C MET A 192 -18.61 -7.38 22.65
N GLN A 193 -19.16 -7.33 23.86
CA GLN A 193 -20.49 -6.80 24.12
C GLN A 193 -20.66 -5.34 23.66
N ILE A 194 -19.62 -4.52 23.79
CA ILE A 194 -19.65 -3.14 23.33
C ILE A 194 -19.56 -3.08 21.80
N LEU A 195 -18.65 -3.82 21.20
CA LEU A 195 -18.43 -3.85 19.74
C LEU A 195 -19.67 -4.25 18.93
N ILE A 196 -20.54 -5.11 19.48
CA ILE A 196 -21.77 -5.58 18.80
C ILE A 196 -22.96 -4.62 18.96
N ARG A 197 -22.85 -3.53 19.70
CA ARG A 197 -23.94 -2.56 19.89
C ARG A 197 -24.25 -1.85 18.56
N LYS A 198 -25.50 -1.38 18.41
CA LYS A 198 -25.90 -0.58 17.25
C LYS A 198 -25.34 0.83 17.26
N SER A 199 -25.06 1.36 18.44
CA SER A 199 -24.49 2.69 18.66
C SER A 199 -23.58 2.67 19.88
N LYS A 200 -22.65 3.65 19.98
CA LYS A 200 -21.63 3.72 21.07
C LYS A 200 -20.86 2.40 21.19
N ASN A 201 -20.48 1.85 20.03
CA ASN A 201 -19.86 0.54 19.87
C ASN A 201 -18.32 0.58 19.84
N ASN A 202 -17.72 1.73 20.19
CA ASN A 202 -16.26 1.88 20.25
C ASN A 202 -15.82 1.81 21.72
N PRO A 203 -15.26 0.67 22.20
CA PRO A 203 -14.77 0.55 23.56
C PRO A 203 -13.48 1.33 23.76
N ILE A 204 -13.27 1.82 24.97
CA ILE A 204 -12.01 2.40 25.43
C ILE A 204 -11.52 1.56 26.60
N LEU A 205 -10.26 1.10 26.51
CA LEU A 205 -9.56 0.39 27.59
C LEU A 205 -8.81 1.41 28.47
N LEU A 206 -9.17 1.49 29.72
CA LEU A 206 -8.54 2.35 30.72
C LEU A 206 -7.73 1.53 31.71
N GLY A 207 -6.57 2.02 32.08
CA GLY A 207 -5.70 1.37 33.08
C GLY A 207 -4.28 1.94 33.06
N GLU A 208 -3.53 1.67 34.10
CA GLU A 208 -2.14 2.06 34.24
C GLU A 208 -1.27 1.47 33.12
N PRO A 209 -0.11 2.07 32.78
CA PRO A 209 0.86 1.45 31.87
C PRO A 209 1.24 0.04 32.35
N GLY A 210 1.39 -0.89 31.39
CA GLY A 210 1.83 -2.26 31.70
C GLY A 210 0.78 -3.22 32.25
N VAL A 211 -0.47 -2.81 32.49
CA VAL A 211 -1.53 -3.71 33.01
C VAL A 211 -2.08 -4.70 31.98
N GLY A 212 -1.59 -4.69 30.73
CA GLY A 212 -1.96 -5.64 29.69
C GLY A 212 -3.16 -5.20 28.83
N LYS A 213 -3.33 -3.90 28.58
CA LYS A 213 -4.40 -3.41 27.68
C LYS A 213 -4.29 -4.00 26.28
N THR A 214 -3.09 -4.06 25.73
CA THR A 214 -2.82 -4.65 24.40
C THR A 214 -3.12 -6.15 24.40
N ALA A 215 -2.79 -6.89 25.46
CA ALA A 215 -3.10 -8.30 25.59
C ALA A 215 -4.61 -8.60 25.50
N ILE A 216 -5.48 -7.71 26.01
CA ILE A 216 -6.95 -7.87 25.87
C ILE A 216 -7.36 -7.85 24.38
N VAL A 217 -6.73 -6.99 23.57
CA VAL A 217 -7.01 -6.88 22.13
C VAL A 217 -6.45 -8.07 21.37
N GLU A 218 -5.27 -8.55 21.75
CA GLU A 218 -4.68 -9.79 21.22
C GLU A 218 -5.56 -11.00 21.55
N GLY A 219 -6.10 -11.06 22.77
CA GLY A 219 -7.08 -12.09 23.17
C GLY A 219 -8.37 -12.06 22.33
N LEU A 220 -8.85 -10.88 21.97
CA LEU A 220 -9.98 -10.76 21.04
C LEU A 220 -9.61 -11.33 19.66
N ALA A 221 -8.43 -11.01 19.13
CA ALA A 221 -7.97 -11.55 17.85
C ALA A 221 -7.88 -13.09 17.89
N GLN A 222 -7.36 -13.68 18.98
CA GLN A 222 -7.30 -15.12 19.18
C GLN A 222 -8.71 -15.75 19.24
N LYS A 223 -9.65 -15.12 19.94
CA LYS A 223 -11.05 -15.59 20.00
C LYS A 223 -11.75 -15.52 18.65
N ILE A 224 -11.48 -14.50 17.84
CA ILE A 224 -12.01 -14.40 16.46
C ILE A 224 -11.49 -15.56 15.60
N VAL A 225 -10.20 -15.85 15.66
CA VAL A 225 -9.58 -16.98 14.92
C VAL A 225 -10.14 -18.31 15.39
N ALA A 226 -10.33 -18.49 16.70
CA ALA A 226 -10.95 -19.68 17.29
C ALA A 226 -12.48 -19.77 17.04
N LYS A 227 -13.08 -18.72 16.43
CA LYS A 227 -14.54 -18.58 16.25
C LYS A 227 -15.34 -18.62 17.58
N ASP A 228 -14.68 -18.26 18.67
CA ASP A 228 -15.27 -18.12 20.01
C ASP A 228 -15.76 -16.67 20.24
N VAL A 229 -16.56 -16.17 19.29
CA VAL A 229 -17.11 -14.82 19.29
C VAL A 229 -18.53 -14.81 18.71
N PRO A 230 -19.35 -13.77 19.02
CA PRO A 230 -20.62 -13.57 18.36
C PRO A 230 -20.50 -13.55 16.83
N THR A 231 -21.52 -14.03 16.12
CA THR A 231 -21.53 -14.14 14.64
C THR A 231 -21.16 -12.84 13.93
N SER A 232 -21.54 -11.69 14.48
CA SER A 232 -21.22 -10.36 13.93
C SER A 232 -19.72 -10.01 13.98
N LEU A 233 -18.95 -10.70 14.82
CA LEU A 233 -17.51 -10.52 14.95
C LEU A 233 -16.70 -11.65 14.27
N ALA A 234 -17.32 -12.76 13.91
CA ALA A 234 -16.65 -13.97 13.42
C ALA A 234 -15.80 -13.78 12.15
N ASN A 235 -16.12 -12.76 11.33
CA ASN A 235 -15.40 -12.44 10.10
C ASN A 235 -14.68 -11.08 10.18
N LYS A 236 -14.50 -10.54 11.38
CA LYS A 236 -13.77 -9.30 11.57
C LYS A 236 -12.27 -9.57 11.68
N ARG A 237 -11.49 -8.59 11.24
CA ARG A 237 -10.03 -8.53 11.43
C ARG A 237 -9.73 -7.47 12.48
N VAL A 238 -8.81 -7.75 13.38
CA VAL A 238 -8.30 -6.78 14.36
C VAL A 238 -6.95 -6.29 13.87
N VAL A 239 -6.84 -5.01 13.60
CA VAL A 239 -5.60 -4.37 13.15
C VAL A 239 -5.19 -3.32 14.15
N ALA A 240 -3.98 -3.44 14.70
CA ALA A 240 -3.38 -2.44 15.57
C ALA A 240 -2.68 -1.36 14.75
N LEU A 241 -2.93 -0.09 15.05
CA LEU A 241 -2.29 1.04 14.39
C LEU A 241 -0.88 1.24 14.97
N ASP A 242 0.13 1.22 14.11
CA ASP A 242 1.52 1.55 14.48
C ASP A 242 1.71 3.07 14.42
N MET A 243 1.55 3.70 15.58
CA MET A 243 1.72 5.15 15.73
C MET A 243 3.15 5.60 15.41
N SER A 244 4.14 4.75 15.71
CA SER A 244 5.55 5.06 15.43
C SER A 244 5.82 5.10 13.92
N ALA A 245 5.28 4.15 13.18
CA ALA A 245 5.38 4.12 11.72
C ALA A 245 4.64 5.30 11.06
N LEU A 246 3.49 5.72 11.61
CA LEU A 246 2.75 6.88 11.13
C LEU A 246 3.52 8.20 11.27
N ILE A 247 4.24 8.36 12.37
CA ILE A 247 5.02 9.57 12.68
C ILE A 247 6.38 9.55 11.97
N ALA A 248 6.97 8.36 11.78
CA ALA A 248 8.28 8.21 11.18
C ALA A 248 8.32 8.81 9.76
N GLY A 249 9.26 9.72 9.52
CA GLY A 249 9.45 10.38 8.23
C GLY A 249 8.41 11.44 7.86
N ALA A 250 7.41 11.71 8.71
CA ALA A 250 6.53 12.86 8.50
C ALA A 250 7.28 14.15 8.83
N LYS A 251 7.52 14.98 7.81
CA LYS A 251 8.22 16.26 7.96
C LYS A 251 7.33 17.36 8.53
N TYR A 252 6.03 17.24 8.31
CA TYR A 252 5.03 18.22 8.73
C TYR A 252 3.82 17.50 9.34
N ARG A 253 3.14 18.17 10.25
CA ARG A 253 1.94 17.69 10.93
C ARG A 253 0.83 17.26 9.94
N GLY A 254 0.66 17.96 8.82
CA GLY A 254 -0.31 17.63 7.79
C GLY A 254 -0.10 16.23 7.20
N GLU A 255 1.14 15.81 7.00
CA GLU A 255 1.46 14.47 6.50
C GLU A 255 0.98 13.35 7.45
N PHE A 256 1.15 13.53 8.76
CA PHE A 256 0.64 12.60 9.76
C PHE A 256 -0.90 12.52 9.74
N GLU A 257 -1.57 13.69 9.67
CA GLU A 257 -3.03 13.75 9.61
C GLU A 257 -3.57 13.07 8.35
N ASP A 258 -2.90 13.25 7.21
CA ASP A 258 -3.30 12.64 5.93
C ASP A 258 -3.08 11.12 5.95
N ARG A 259 -1.97 10.62 6.49
CA ARG A 259 -1.72 9.18 6.69
C ARG A 259 -2.79 8.55 7.60
N LEU A 260 -3.11 9.20 8.71
CA LEU A 260 -4.13 8.72 9.65
C LEU A 260 -5.52 8.70 8.99
N LYS A 261 -5.91 9.76 8.28
CA LYS A 261 -7.16 9.81 7.50
C LYS A 261 -7.24 8.69 6.48
N ALA A 262 -6.12 8.39 5.81
CA ALA A 262 -6.03 7.32 4.84
C ALA A 262 -6.31 5.95 5.47
N VAL A 263 -5.66 5.62 6.59
CA VAL A 263 -5.94 4.39 7.34
C VAL A 263 -7.41 4.31 7.73
N ILE A 264 -7.99 5.40 8.27
CA ILE A 264 -9.39 5.44 8.69
C ILE A 264 -10.34 5.21 7.49
N ASN A 265 -10.05 5.79 6.34
CA ASN A 265 -10.86 5.62 5.15
C ASN A 265 -10.76 4.18 4.61
N GLU A 266 -9.59 3.57 4.66
CA GLU A 266 -9.38 2.18 4.28
C GLU A 266 -10.13 1.21 5.21
N VAL A 267 -10.07 1.43 6.52
CA VAL A 267 -10.85 0.68 7.52
C VAL A 267 -12.35 0.78 7.25
N LYS A 268 -12.85 2.00 6.95
CA LYS A 268 -14.26 2.22 6.62
C LYS A 268 -14.67 1.50 5.34
N SER A 269 -13.84 1.54 4.31
CA SER A 269 -14.11 0.90 3.01
C SER A 269 -14.09 -0.62 3.11
N ALA A 270 -13.19 -1.20 3.90
CA ALA A 270 -13.11 -2.62 4.14
C ALA A 270 -14.32 -3.18 4.89
N GLY A 271 -14.90 -2.40 5.82
CA GLY A 271 -16.12 -2.73 6.55
C GLY A 271 -16.04 -3.91 7.53
N ASN A 272 -14.97 -4.71 7.48
CA ASN A 272 -14.75 -5.88 8.34
C ASN A 272 -13.58 -5.71 9.31
N ILE A 273 -13.04 -4.51 9.48
CA ILE A 273 -11.87 -4.23 10.33
C ILE A 273 -12.31 -3.59 11.65
N ILE A 274 -11.70 -4.06 12.74
CA ILE A 274 -11.68 -3.42 14.04
C ILE A 274 -10.30 -2.80 14.19
N LEU A 275 -10.21 -1.47 14.15
CA LEU A 275 -8.97 -0.74 14.32
C LEU A 275 -8.69 -0.53 15.82
N PHE A 276 -7.55 -1.02 16.28
CA PHE A 276 -7.04 -0.74 17.62
C PHE A 276 -6.03 0.39 17.56
N ILE A 277 -6.22 1.40 18.38
CA ILE A 277 -5.31 2.53 18.51
C ILE A 277 -4.80 2.52 19.95
N ASP A 278 -3.53 2.19 20.11
CA ASP A 278 -2.87 2.29 21.42
C ASP A 278 -2.46 3.75 21.69
N GLU A 279 -2.39 4.11 22.95
CA GLU A 279 -1.98 5.45 23.39
C GLU A 279 -2.66 6.60 22.64
N ILE A 280 -3.99 6.56 22.53
CA ILE A 280 -4.81 7.54 21.77
C ILE A 280 -4.51 9.00 22.16
N HIS A 281 -3.97 9.24 23.35
CA HIS A 281 -3.55 10.56 23.81
C HIS A 281 -2.42 11.16 22.95
N THR A 282 -1.63 10.35 22.28
CA THR A 282 -0.57 10.82 21.36
C THR A 282 -1.15 11.52 20.14
N ILE A 283 -2.32 11.09 19.67
CA ILE A 283 -3.05 11.74 18.57
C ILE A 283 -3.58 13.11 19.01
N VAL A 284 -4.10 13.19 20.24
CA VAL A 284 -4.64 14.44 20.79
C VAL A 284 -3.50 15.42 21.11
N GLY A 285 -2.38 14.93 21.63
CA GLY A 285 -1.19 15.75 21.94
C GLY A 285 -0.47 16.30 20.70
N ALA A 286 -0.46 15.56 19.60
CA ALA A 286 0.03 16.06 18.31
C ALA A 286 -0.82 17.22 17.76
N GLY A 287 -1.95 17.53 18.41
CA GLY A 287 -2.91 18.57 18.07
C GLY A 287 -2.77 19.88 18.86
N ALA A 288 -1.97 19.91 19.92
CA ALA A 288 -1.85 21.05 20.82
C ALA A 288 -0.43 21.61 20.80
N SER A 289 -0.13 22.47 19.85
CA SER A 289 1.01 23.41 19.89
C SER A 289 0.72 24.59 19.01
#